data_e306bfdcc8103a7343dd131b4acc9f10
#
_entry.id   e306bfdcc8103a7343dd131b4acc9f10
#
_cell.length_a   1.000
_cell.length_b   1.000
_cell.length_c   1.000
_cell.angle_alpha   90.00
_cell.angle_beta   90.00
_cell.angle_gamma   90.00
#
_symmetry.space_group_name_H-M   'P 1'
#
loop_
_entity.id
_entity.type
_entity.pdbx_description
1 polymer ?
#
loop_
_entity_poly.entity_id
_entity_poly.type
_entity_poly.pdbx_seq_one_letter_code
_entity_poly.pdbx_strand_id
1 'polypeptide(L)'
;YAGTIDKSTRTITVRVPETYDIHQMTVTKLTLNEGATSDVKEGDKLTMTVPQAVHVTNGDVYLDWTIKAKKDEAKIKSFKINGIYMGSIDETNKTITVKVPQTLDITSLTPTITYSDDATISPASDIATDFTNPVTYTVTNNTATSTYTVTVKQIGKPSALYVGLASSMDQLNIEEQTACKWMLENIANSLYASFEEVKNGSLDLSECKVIWWHFHKDGGVDGKDAFEKAAPEALEALPQLKDFYKNGGSFLFTRYATNMPSELGIAKNASDKDKRYGMPNNCWGQVEADAETCGGPWDFKMTGHSDHTIYQNLVKGDDANSVYTTDKDYRITNSTAQYHIGTDWGGYADYATWRAETGGIDLGYGGDGAIVVWEFPAEGTSGKTLCIGSGCYDWYSINENYTEKYHANIAIMTKNAFNYLMNK
;
A
#
# COMPACT_ATOMS: atom_id res chain seq x y z
N TYR A 1 -1.63 -31.25 23.10
CA TYR A 1 -2.63 -31.11 22.02
C TYR A 1 -2.94 -32.49 21.44
N ALA A 2 -4.21 -32.80 21.21
CA ALA A 2 -4.67 -34.06 20.63
C ALA A 2 -4.74 -33.95 19.10
N GLY A 3 -4.31 -35.01 18.41
CA GLY A 3 -4.46 -35.09 16.95
C GLY A 3 -5.87 -35.52 16.56
N THR A 4 -6.48 -34.85 15.60
CA THR A 4 -7.72 -35.28 14.95
C THR A 4 -7.37 -36.22 13.80
N ILE A 5 -7.98 -37.40 13.80
CA ILE A 5 -7.70 -38.47 12.84
C ILE A 5 -8.76 -38.46 11.73
N ASP A 6 -8.34 -38.22 10.50
CA ASP A 6 -9.15 -38.46 9.30
C ASP A 6 -8.72 -39.75 8.65
N LYS A 7 -9.56 -40.78 8.77
CA LYS A 7 -9.29 -42.10 8.21
C LYS A 7 -9.40 -42.17 6.69
N SER A 8 -10.18 -41.27 6.08
CA SER A 8 -10.40 -41.26 4.64
C SER A 8 -9.14 -40.76 3.90
N THR A 9 -8.48 -39.76 4.44
CA THR A 9 -7.24 -39.19 3.91
C THR A 9 -5.99 -39.73 4.59
N ARG A 10 -6.15 -40.56 5.64
CA ARG A 10 -5.06 -41.05 6.50
C ARG A 10 -4.20 -39.90 7.04
N THR A 11 -4.88 -38.85 7.52
CA THR A 11 -4.21 -37.64 8.04
C THR A 11 -4.52 -37.43 9.53
N ILE A 12 -3.48 -37.14 10.30
CA ILE A 12 -3.57 -36.72 11.70
C ILE A 12 -3.23 -35.25 11.76
N THR A 13 -4.19 -34.43 12.16
CA THR A 13 -3.99 -32.95 12.29
C THR A 13 -3.93 -32.58 13.77
N VAL A 14 -2.79 -32.06 14.20
CA VAL A 14 -2.59 -31.49 15.56
C VAL A 14 -2.75 -29.98 15.50
N ARG A 15 -3.80 -29.44 16.13
CA ARG A 15 -4.05 -28.01 16.18
C ARG A 15 -3.35 -27.39 17.38
N VAL A 16 -2.67 -26.27 17.17
CA VAL A 16 -1.89 -25.55 18.18
C VAL A 16 -2.09 -24.04 18.05
N PRO A 17 -1.90 -23.22 19.10
CA PRO A 17 -1.89 -21.78 18.97
C PRO A 17 -0.84 -21.30 17.98
N GLU A 18 -1.07 -20.15 17.34
CA GLU A 18 -0.15 -19.56 16.35
C GLU A 18 1.28 -19.40 16.90
N THR A 19 1.39 -19.02 18.17
CA THR A 19 2.67 -18.77 18.87
C THR A 19 3.40 -20.05 19.28
N TYR A 20 2.78 -21.22 19.11
CA TYR A 20 3.40 -22.49 19.52
C TYR A 20 4.55 -22.89 18.59
N ASP A 21 5.68 -23.31 19.20
CA ASP A 21 6.83 -23.78 18.42
C ASP A 21 6.59 -25.19 17.88
N ILE A 22 6.52 -25.30 16.56
CA ILE A 22 6.28 -26.57 15.85
C ILE A 22 7.57 -27.20 15.30
N HIS A 23 8.74 -26.63 15.57
CA HIS A 23 10.03 -27.18 15.12
C HIS A 23 10.44 -28.44 15.90
N GLN A 24 9.96 -28.60 17.13
CA GLN A 24 10.32 -29.76 17.99
C GLN A 24 9.09 -30.18 18.83
N MET A 25 8.08 -30.74 18.17
CA MET A 25 6.91 -31.26 18.87
C MET A 25 7.18 -32.68 19.38
N THR A 26 6.98 -32.92 20.67
CA THR A 26 7.16 -34.24 21.27
C THR A 26 5.88 -35.06 21.19
N VAL A 27 5.96 -36.28 20.69
CA VAL A 27 4.87 -37.28 20.72
C VAL A 27 4.69 -37.75 22.15
N THR A 28 3.66 -37.27 22.82
CA THR A 28 3.43 -37.65 24.23
C THR A 28 2.57 -38.89 24.39
N LYS A 29 1.78 -39.23 23.36
CA LYS A 29 0.92 -40.41 23.33
C LYS A 29 0.67 -40.84 21.89
N LEU A 30 0.87 -42.12 21.60
CA LEU A 30 0.50 -42.78 20.36
C LEU A 30 -0.23 -44.06 20.65
N THR A 31 -1.49 -44.17 20.22
CA THR A 31 -2.27 -45.41 20.40
C THR A 31 -2.43 -46.10 19.05
N LEU A 32 -1.98 -47.32 18.95
CA LEU A 32 -2.10 -48.17 17.78
C LEU A 32 -3.10 -49.31 18.06
N ASN A 33 -3.61 -49.92 16.99
CA ASN A 33 -4.39 -51.14 17.11
C ASN A 33 -3.50 -52.30 17.64
N GLU A 34 -4.14 -53.30 18.23
CA GLU A 34 -3.43 -54.51 18.73
C GLU A 34 -2.58 -55.17 17.62
N GLY A 35 -1.32 -55.44 17.94
CA GLY A 35 -0.34 -56.01 17.01
C GLY A 35 0.27 -55.04 16.02
N ALA A 36 -0.16 -53.77 15.96
CA ALA A 36 0.42 -52.77 15.08
C ALA A 36 1.67 -52.12 15.69
N THR A 37 2.61 -51.77 14.80
CA THR A 37 3.83 -51.01 15.13
C THR A 37 3.93 -49.76 14.27
N SER A 38 4.69 -48.74 14.71
CA SER A 38 4.93 -47.53 13.96
C SER A 38 6.40 -47.15 14.02
N ASP A 39 6.87 -46.48 12.98
CA ASP A 39 8.19 -45.86 12.92
C ASP A 39 8.29 -44.61 13.84
N VAL A 40 7.17 -43.97 14.19
CA VAL A 40 7.08 -42.91 15.19
C VAL A 40 6.65 -43.50 16.52
N LYS A 41 7.28 -43.06 17.63
CA LYS A 41 7.05 -43.57 18.98
C LYS A 41 6.78 -42.47 19.97
N GLU A 42 6.22 -42.82 21.13
CA GLU A 42 6.13 -41.87 22.27
C GLU A 42 7.55 -41.47 22.71
N GLY A 43 7.71 -40.17 22.91
CA GLY A 43 9.02 -39.54 23.20
C GLY A 43 9.73 -38.95 21.98
N ASP A 44 9.35 -39.35 20.75
CA ASP A 44 9.96 -38.80 19.54
C ASP A 44 9.67 -37.31 19.37
N LYS A 45 10.65 -36.61 18.82
CA LYS A 45 10.55 -35.21 18.46
C LYS A 45 10.35 -35.07 16.95
N LEU A 46 9.26 -34.45 16.57
CA LEU A 46 8.89 -34.21 15.16
C LEU A 46 9.02 -32.74 14.81
N THR A 47 9.64 -32.46 13.67
CA THR A 47 9.64 -31.12 13.07
C THR A 47 8.38 -30.97 12.21
N MET A 48 7.40 -30.28 12.74
CA MET A 48 6.06 -30.18 12.13
C MET A 48 5.88 -28.93 11.25
N THR A 49 6.96 -28.33 10.78
CA THR A 49 6.94 -27.22 9.80
C THR A 49 6.46 -27.67 8.43
N VAL A 50 6.61 -28.97 8.14
CA VAL A 50 6.04 -29.66 6.99
C VAL A 50 5.34 -30.92 7.46
N PRO A 51 4.35 -31.44 6.72
CA PRO A 51 3.73 -32.72 7.05
C PRO A 51 4.77 -33.85 7.13
N GLN A 52 4.64 -34.73 8.13
CA GLN A 52 5.52 -35.87 8.36
C GLN A 52 4.79 -37.17 8.00
N ALA A 53 5.47 -38.07 7.33
CA ALA A 53 4.97 -39.42 7.11
C ALA A 53 5.10 -40.25 8.38
N VAL A 54 4.12 -41.09 8.64
CA VAL A 54 4.11 -42.08 9.74
C VAL A 54 3.75 -43.41 9.15
N HIS A 55 4.69 -44.37 9.21
CA HIS A 55 4.52 -45.71 8.67
C HIS A 55 4.01 -46.65 9.76
N VAL A 56 2.82 -47.20 9.56
CA VAL A 56 2.17 -48.14 10.51
C VAL A 56 2.06 -49.53 9.87
N THR A 57 2.57 -50.56 10.54
CA THR A 57 2.59 -51.94 10.09
C THR A 57 1.83 -52.83 11.05
N ASN A 58 1.08 -53.81 10.53
CA ASN A 58 0.48 -54.90 11.31
C ASN A 58 0.55 -56.22 10.52
N GLY A 59 1.46 -57.11 10.90
CA GLY A 59 1.81 -58.27 10.11
C GLY A 59 2.34 -57.88 8.72
N ASP A 60 1.75 -58.41 7.67
CA ASP A 60 2.13 -58.17 6.27
C ASP A 60 1.44 -56.92 5.66
N VAL A 61 0.64 -56.20 6.46
CA VAL A 61 -0.11 -55.00 6.01
C VAL A 61 0.54 -53.75 6.56
N TYR A 62 0.70 -52.73 5.71
CA TYR A 62 1.15 -51.44 6.13
C TYR A 62 0.26 -50.28 5.60
N LEU A 63 0.25 -49.19 6.30
CA LEU A 63 -0.44 -47.96 5.91
C LEU A 63 0.44 -46.76 6.24
N ASP A 64 0.58 -45.89 5.24
CA ASP A 64 1.22 -44.58 5.43
C ASP A 64 0.19 -43.54 5.86
N TRP A 65 0.48 -42.89 6.94
CA TRP A 65 -0.28 -41.76 7.49
C TRP A 65 0.51 -40.49 7.35
N THR A 66 -0.17 -39.37 7.29
CA THR A 66 0.46 -38.05 7.34
C THR A 66 0.08 -37.38 8.63
N ILE A 67 1.06 -36.97 9.45
CA ILE A 67 0.83 -36.10 10.59
C ILE A 67 1.26 -34.68 10.25
N LYS A 68 0.41 -33.71 10.55
CA LYS A 68 0.69 -32.27 10.33
C LYS A 68 0.24 -31.44 11.50
N ALA A 69 1.00 -30.38 11.81
CA ALA A 69 0.54 -29.32 12.68
C ALA A 69 -0.29 -28.31 11.88
N LYS A 70 -1.37 -27.80 12.50
CA LYS A 70 -2.12 -26.65 12.01
C LYS A 70 -2.14 -25.60 13.11
N LYS A 71 -1.57 -24.44 12.83
CA LYS A 71 -1.64 -23.31 13.75
C LYS A 71 -3.03 -22.70 13.70
N ASP A 72 -3.65 -22.51 14.87
CA ASP A 72 -4.91 -21.80 15.01
C ASP A 72 -4.60 -20.31 15.07
N GLU A 73 -5.02 -19.62 14.05
CA GLU A 73 -4.90 -18.17 13.95
C GLU A 73 -6.25 -17.54 14.30
N ALA A 74 -6.25 -16.51 15.11
CA ALA A 74 -7.45 -15.76 15.48
C ALA A 74 -7.25 -14.26 15.19
N LYS A 75 -7.30 -13.90 13.91
CA LYS A 75 -7.04 -12.53 13.44
C LYS A 75 -8.18 -11.99 12.61
N ILE A 76 -8.39 -10.68 12.68
CA ILE A 76 -9.17 -9.93 11.67
C ILE A 76 -8.21 -9.59 10.54
N LYS A 77 -8.47 -10.07 9.33
CA LYS A 77 -7.64 -9.83 8.12
C LYS A 77 -8.05 -8.55 7.41
N SER A 78 -9.35 -8.21 7.40
CA SER A 78 -9.85 -6.93 6.94
C SER A 78 -11.13 -6.54 7.67
N PHE A 79 -11.36 -5.24 7.79
CA PHE A 79 -12.54 -4.65 8.37
C PHE A 79 -13.01 -3.49 7.51
N LYS A 80 -14.24 -3.53 7.02
CA LYS A 80 -14.82 -2.49 6.18
C LYS A 80 -16.18 -2.06 6.74
N ILE A 81 -16.49 -0.78 6.63
CA ILE A 81 -17.81 -0.23 6.94
C ILE A 81 -18.54 0.04 5.63
N ASN A 82 -19.78 -0.46 5.54
CA ASN A 82 -20.68 -0.31 4.38
C ASN A 82 -20.03 -0.72 3.03
N GLY A 83 -19.03 -1.62 3.07
CA GLY A 83 -18.26 -2.04 1.89
C GLY A 83 -17.33 -0.98 1.31
N ILE A 84 -17.25 0.22 1.90
CA ILE A 84 -16.55 1.40 1.33
C ILE A 84 -15.34 1.79 2.18
N TYR A 85 -15.52 1.97 3.49
CA TYR A 85 -14.50 2.55 4.36
C TYR A 85 -13.67 1.46 5.01
N MET A 86 -12.40 1.34 4.63
CA MET A 86 -11.49 0.36 5.23
C MET A 86 -10.95 0.80 6.58
N GLY A 87 -10.89 -0.17 7.51
CA GLY A 87 -10.26 -0.02 8.80
C GLY A 87 -8.75 -0.27 8.73
N SER A 88 -7.99 0.59 9.38
CA SER A 88 -6.59 0.39 9.67
C SER A 88 -6.45 -0.51 10.88
N ILE A 89 -5.81 -1.67 10.74
CA ILE A 89 -5.66 -2.70 11.77
C ILE A 89 -4.27 -2.59 12.41
N ASP A 90 -4.25 -2.33 13.71
CA ASP A 90 -3.05 -2.43 14.55
C ASP A 90 -3.06 -3.79 15.25
N GLU A 91 -2.30 -4.73 14.70
CA GLU A 91 -2.19 -6.09 15.25
C GLU A 91 -1.50 -6.14 16.62
N THR A 92 -0.61 -5.20 16.91
CA THR A 92 0.10 -5.15 18.19
C THR A 92 -0.83 -4.75 19.32
N ASN A 93 -1.62 -3.71 19.11
CA ASN A 93 -2.55 -3.18 20.11
C ASN A 93 -3.96 -3.77 20.00
N LYS A 94 -4.20 -4.60 18.95
CA LYS A 94 -5.52 -5.17 18.64
C LYS A 94 -6.60 -4.09 18.53
N THR A 95 -6.28 -3.01 17.81
CA THR A 95 -7.22 -1.92 17.54
C THR A 95 -7.47 -1.78 16.04
N ILE A 96 -8.67 -1.34 15.70
CA ILE A 96 -9.07 -1.04 14.32
C ILE A 96 -9.67 0.37 14.31
N THR A 97 -9.14 1.23 13.46
CA THR A 97 -9.68 2.58 13.27
C THR A 97 -10.23 2.72 11.85
N VAL A 98 -11.49 3.08 11.74
CA VAL A 98 -12.15 3.40 10.46
C VAL A 98 -12.40 4.90 10.41
N LYS A 99 -11.92 5.59 9.38
CA LYS A 99 -12.18 7.01 9.14
C LYS A 99 -13.33 7.14 8.12
N VAL A 100 -14.32 7.93 8.43
CA VAL A 100 -15.51 8.13 7.60
C VAL A 100 -15.85 9.62 7.51
N PRO A 101 -16.56 10.08 6.45
CA PRO A 101 -17.07 11.44 6.41
C PRO A 101 -18.02 11.74 7.58
N GLN A 102 -18.01 12.98 8.07
CA GLN A 102 -18.87 13.39 9.17
C GLN A 102 -20.37 13.27 8.83
N THR A 103 -20.71 13.31 7.57
CA THR A 103 -22.08 13.18 7.07
C THR A 103 -22.65 11.76 7.19
N LEU A 104 -21.78 10.76 7.40
CA LEU A 104 -22.20 9.37 7.55
C LEU A 104 -22.81 9.15 8.94
N ASP A 105 -24.03 8.63 8.98
CA ASP A 105 -24.66 8.20 10.23
C ASP A 105 -23.95 6.95 10.77
N ILE A 106 -23.32 7.07 11.93
CA ILE A 106 -22.55 5.97 12.56
C ILE A 106 -23.36 5.14 13.57
N THR A 107 -24.64 5.42 13.72
CA THR A 107 -25.52 4.69 14.67
C THR A 107 -25.97 3.33 14.13
N SER A 108 -25.83 3.08 12.83
CA SER A 108 -26.25 1.83 12.19
C SER A 108 -25.41 1.53 10.95
N LEU A 109 -24.15 1.14 11.16
CA LEU A 109 -23.23 0.78 10.09
C LEU A 109 -23.08 -0.73 9.96
N THR A 110 -22.93 -1.21 8.73
CA THR A 110 -22.76 -2.64 8.45
C THR A 110 -21.30 -2.95 8.18
N PRO A 111 -20.58 -3.61 9.13
CA PRO A 111 -19.20 -4.01 8.92
C PRO A 111 -19.14 -5.31 8.13
N THR A 112 -18.31 -5.34 7.08
CA THR A 112 -17.89 -6.56 6.39
C THR A 112 -16.50 -6.94 6.87
N ILE A 113 -16.36 -8.14 7.45
CA ILE A 113 -15.15 -8.54 8.17
C ILE A 113 -14.62 -9.84 7.57
N THR A 114 -13.36 -9.84 7.13
CA THR A 114 -12.64 -11.08 6.85
C THR A 114 -11.72 -11.41 8.01
N TYR A 115 -11.68 -12.67 8.39
CA TYR A 115 -10.91 -13.15 9.53
C TYR A 115 -10.29 -14.51 9.23
N SER A 116 -9.53 -15.05 10.16
CA SER A 116 -8.80 -16.31 9.98
C SER A 116 -9.72 -17.46 9.63
N ASP A 117 -9.24 -18.36 8.77
CA ASP A 117 -9.95 -19.54 8.34
C ASP A 117 -10.25 -20.47 9.53
N ASP A 118 -11.40 -21.14 9.51
CA ASP A 118 -11.94 -21.97 10.60
C ASP A 118 -12.23 -21.21 11.92
N ALA A 119 -12.09 -19.88 11.94
CA ALA A 119 -12.46 -19.06 13.09
C ALA A 119 -13.94 -18.65 13.07
N THR A 120 -14.42 -18.19 14.20
CA THR A 120 -15.71 -17.50 14.37
C THR A 120 -15.44 -16.09 14.86
N ILE A 121 -16.36 -15.15 14.60
CA ILE A 121 -16.29 -13.77 15.10
C ILE A 121 -17.58 -13.37 15.79
N SER A 122 -17.46 -12.58 16.84
CA SER A 122 -18.59 -12.00 17.57
C SER A 122 -18.27 -10.54 17.94
N PRO A 123 -19.15 -9.55 17.63
CA PRO A 123 -20.35 -9.64 16.80
C PRO A 123 -20.09 -10.20 15.40
N ALA A 124 -21.11 -10.74 14.74
CA ALA A 124 -20.95 -11.32 13.41
C ALA A 124 -20.70 -10.24 12.35
N SER A 125 -20.04 -10.63 11.26
CA SER A 125 -19.94 -9.81 10.04
C SER A 125 -21.34 -9.54 9.47
N ASP A 126 -21.46 -8.43 8.73
CA ASP A 126 -22.66 -8.03 7.98
C ASP A 126 -23.92 -7.79 8.85
N ILE A 127 -23.72 -7.51 10.15
CA ILE A 127 -24.77 -7.10 11.07
C ILE A 127 -24.65 -5.61 11.38
N ALA A 128 -25.74 -4.87 11.18
CA ALA A 128 -25.79 -3.44 11.51
C ALA A 128 -25.44 -3.20 12.98
N THR A 129 -24.50 -2.31 13.22
CA THR A 129 -23.89 -2.05 14.52
C THR A 129 -23.79 -0.55 14.77
N ASP A 130 -24.06 -0.10 16.00
CA ASP A 130 -23.86 1.27 16.44
C ASP A 130 -22.40 1.49 16.83
N PHE A 131 -21.72 2.41 16.13
CA PHE A 131 -20.34 2.79 16.35
C PHE A 131 -20.16 4.17 17.00
N THR A 132 -21.18 4.72 17.64
CA THR A 132 -21.04 5.95 18.44
C THR A 132 -20.02 5.81 19.57
N ASN A 133 -19.80 4.58 20.03
CA ASN A 133 -18.74 4.19 20.95
C ASN A 133 -17.90 3.06 20.33
N PRO A 134 -16.65 2.87 20.80
CA PRO A 134 -15.84 1.74 20.36
C PRO A 134 -16.54 0.40 20.57
N VAL A 135 -16.50 -0.46 19.55
CA VAL A 135 -17.12 -1.80 19.57
C VAL A 135 -16.06 -2.88 19.64
N THR A 136 -16.27 -3.87 20.48
CA THR A 136 -15.35 -4.98 20.68
C THR A 136 -15.76 -6.18 19.81
N TYR A 137 -14.82 -6.68 19.00
CA TYR A 137 -14.97 -7.90 18.20
C TYR A 137 -14.00 -8.97 18.70
N THR A 138 -14.54 -10.17 18.94
CA THR A 138 -13.76 -11.33 19.41
C THR A 138 -13.70 -12.39 18.30
N VAL A 139 -12.49 -12.74 17.86
CA VAL A 139 -12.23 -13.84 16.94
C VAL A 139 -11.81 -15.06 17.75
N THR A 140 -12.44 -16.20 17.52
CA THR A 140 -12.13 -17.46 18.22
C THR A 140 -11.88 -18.57 17.21
N ASN A 141 -10.77 -19.27 17.36
CA ASN A 141 -10.38 -20.40 16.52
C ASN A 141 -9.78 -21.51 17.40
N ASN A 142 -10.60 -22.47 17.81
CA ASN A 142 -10.21 -23.60 18.65
C ASN A 142 -9.34 -23.21 19.86
N THR A 143 -8.00 -23.24 19.70
CA THR A 143 -7.04 -22.97 20.78
C THR A 143 -6.66 -21.49 20.91
N ALA A 144 -7.09 -20.64 19.97
CA ALA A 144 -6.73 -19.22 19.92
C ALA A 144 -7.94 -18.31 20.05
N THR A 145 -7.78 -17.19 20.74
CA THR A 145 -8.77 -16.11 20.84
C THR A 145 -8.07 -14.76 20.80
N SER A 146 -8.60 -13.84 20.03
CA SER A 146 -8.12 -12.45 19.97
C SER A 146 -9.32 -11.48 20.02
N THR A 147 -9.14 -10.37 20.71
CA THR A 147 -10.16 -9.34 20.88
C THR A 147 -9.66 -8.02 20.31
N TYR A 148 -10.44 -7.43 19.42
CA TYR A 148 -10.14 -6.15 18.76
C TYR A 148 -11.12 -5.09 19.20
N THR A 149 -10.61 -3.88 19.45
CA THR A 149 -11.44 -2.70 19.70
C THR A 149 -11.53 -1.88 18.40
N VAL A 150 -12.73 -1.74 17.87
CA VAL A 150 -13.01 -0.99 16.64
C VAL A 150 -13.55 0.39 16.98
N THR A 151 -12.91 1.43 16.45
CA THR A 151 -13.34 2.83 16.60
C THR A 151 -13.62 3.42 15.21
N VAL A 152 -14.82 3.94 15.01
CA VAL A 152 -15.17 4.73 13.82
C VAL A 152 -14.98 6.21 14.15
N LYS A 153 -14.16 6.90 13.34
CA LYS A 153 -13.87 8.34 13.47
C LYS A 153 -14.52 9.10 12.32
N GLN A 154 -15.47 9.96 12.66
CA GLN A 154 -16.03 10.91 11.70
C GLN A 154 -15.04 12.06 11.44
N ILE A 155 -14.73 12.32 10.18
CA ILE A 155 -13.84 13.40 9.74
C ILE A 155 -14.68 14.44 9.02
N GLY A 156 -14.87 15.59 9.65
CA GLY A 156 -15.69 16.68 9.10
C GLY A 156 -14.95 17.55 8.09
N LYS A 157 -13.72 17.91 8.46
CA LYS A 157 -12.85 18.77 7.65
C LYS A 157 -11.47 18.12 7.61
N PRO A 158 -11.16 17.33 6.60
CA PRO A 158 -9.85 16.68 6.54
C PRO A 158 -8.75 17.72 6.37
N SER A 159 -7.62 17.51 7.04
CA SER A 159 -6.40 18.32 6.81
C SER A 159 -5.63 17.83 5.58
N ALA A 160 -5.85 16.59 5.17
CA ALA A 160 -5.27 15.99 3.98
C ALA A 160 -6.26 14.99 3.37
N LEU A 161 -6.26 14.90 2.04
CA LEU A 161 -7.13 14.03 1.27
C LEU A 161 -6.29 13.14 0.36
N TYR A 162 -6.50 11.81 0.41
CA TYR A 162 -6.07 10.92 -0.65
C TYR A 162 -7.20 10.80 -1.67
N VAL A 163 -6.93 11.06 -2.94
CA VAL A 163 -7.94 10.89 -3.98
C VAL A 163 -7.62 9.70 -4.86
N GLY A 164 -8.65 8.99 -5.30
CA GLY A 164 -8.55 7.84 -6.17
C GLY A 164 -9.68 7.77 -7.19
N LEU A 165 -9.51 6.92 -8.20
CA LEU A 165 -10.52 6.71 -9.25
C LEU A 165 -11.67 5.83 -8.76
N ALA A 166 -11.39 4.91 -7.83
CA ALA A 166 -12.37 3.99 -7.30
C ALA A 166 -13.31 4.65 -6.30
N SER A 167 -14.52 4.14 -6.17
CA SER A 167 -15.50 4.64 -5.17
C SER A 167 -15.11 4.30 -3.73
N SER A 168 -14.19 3.34 -3.53
CA SER A 168 -13.66 2.96 -2.23
C SER A 168 -12.19 2.55 -2.32
N MET A 169 -11.46 2.69 -1.21
CA MET A 169 -10.03 2.38 -1.14
C MET A 169 -9.70 0.93 -1.54
N ASP A 170 -10.54 -0.03 -1.19
CA ASP A 170 -10.31 -1.45 -1.47
C ASP A 170 -10.51 -1.85 -2.94
N GLN A 171 -11.08 -0.98 -3.73
CA GLN A 171 -11.22 -1.14 -5.19
C GLN A 171 -10.03 -0.54 -5.96
N LEU A 172 -9.16 0.19 -5.30
CA LEU A 172 -7.90 0.63 -5.87
C LEU A 172 -7.00 -0.59 -6.15
N ASN A 173 -6.01 -0.45 -7.03
CA ASN A 173 -4.97 -1.48 -7.13
C ASN A 173 -4.13 -1.54 -5.85
N ILE A 174 -3.38 -2.62 -5.66
CA ILE A 174 -2.66 -2.88 -4.40
C ILE A 174 -1.60 -1.82 -4.08
N GLU A 175 -1.00 -1.22 -5.10
CA GLU A 175 -0.02 -0.15 -4.99
C GLU A 175 -0.66 1.12 -4.40
N GLU A 176 -1.76 1.55 -4.99
CA GLU A 176 -2.53 2.72 -4.53
C GLU A 176 -3.17 2.46 -3.15
N GLN A 177 -3.64 1.23 -2.89
CA GLN A 177 -4.16 0.85 -1.58
C GLN A 177 -3.10 1.00 -0.49
N THR A 178 -1.87 0.53 -0.77
CA THR A 178 -0.76 0.57 0.19
C THR A 178 -0.39 2.02 0.52
N ALA A 179 -0.29 2.87 -0.51
CA ALA A 179 -0.05 4.31 -0.36
C ALA A 179 -1.15 4.99 0.46
N CYS A 180 -2.41 4.75 0.10
CA CYS A 180 -3.57 5.31 0.79
C CYS A 180 -3.63 4.89 2.27
N LYS A 181 -3.45 3.60 2.53
CA LYS A 181 -3.41 3.05 3.89
C LYS A 181 -2.36 3.74 4.72
N TRP A 182 -1.13 3.86 4.20
CA TRP A 182 -0.06 4.55 4.89
C TRP A 182 -0.45 6.00 5.25
N MET A 183 -1.06 6.75 4.31
CA MET A 183 -1.50 8.12 4.59
C MET A 183 -2.55 8.18 5.70
N LEU A 184 -3.55 7.30 5.65
CA LEU A 184 -4.61 7.27 6.67
C LEU A 184 -4.07 6.94 8.06
N GLU A 185 -3.00 6.16 8.16
CA GLU A 185 -2.33 5.80 9.41
C GLU A 185 -1.38 6.89 9.92
N ASN A 186 -0.66 7.58 9.04
CA ASN A 186 0.47 8.44 9.40
C ASN A 186 0.19 9.94 9.29
N ILE A 187 -0.86 10.36 8.59
CA ILE A 187 -1.26 11.76 8.47
C ILE A 187 -2.54 11.97 9.28
N ALA A 188 -2.42 12.80 10.30
CA ALA A 188 -3.55 13.12 11.18
C ALA A 188 -4.68 13.77 10.39
N ASN A 189 -5.92 13.45 10.76
CA ASN A 189 -7.11 14.04 10.16
C ASN A 189 -7.16 13.92 8.62
N SER A 190 -6.66 12.79 8.08
CA SER A 190 -6.70 12.45 6.67
C SER A 190 -7.91 11.59 6.31
N LEU A 191 -8.36 11.67 5.08
CA LEU A 191 -9.50 10.93 4.55
C LEU A 191 -9.19 10.43 3.13
N TYR A 192 -9.79 9.30 2.73
CA TYR A 192 -9.91 8.87 1.34
C TYR A 192 -11.17 9.45 0.72
N ALA A 193 -11.10 9.87 -0.54
CA ALA A 193 -12.26 10.18 -1.36
C ALA A 193 -12.02 9.78 -2.82
N SER A 194 -13.09 9.44 -3.51
CA SER A 194 -13.08 9.33 -4.96
C SER A 194 -13.06 10.69 -5.64
N PHE A 195 -12.59 10.75 -6.88
CA PHE A 195 -12.73 11.95 -7.70
C PHE A 195 -14.19 12.37 -7.91
N GLU A 196 -15.11 11.40 -7.92
CA GLU A 196 -16.54 11.67 -8.00
C GLU A 196 -17.06 12.44 -6.78
N GLU A 197 -16.61 12.09 -5.56
CA GLU A 197 -16.95 12.82 -4.33
C GLU A 197 -16.37 14.23 -4.32
N VAL A 198 -15.14 14.41 -4.82
CA VAL A 198 -14.52 15.73 -4.98
C VAL A 198 -15.32 16.57 -5.98
N LYS A 199 -15.64 16.04 -7.16
CA LYS A 199 -16.44 16.67 -8.20
C LYS A 199 -17.80 17.13 -7.69
N ASN A 200 -18.48 16.29 -6.93
CA ASN A 200 -19.82 16.56 -6.40
C ASN A 200 -19.83 17.51 -5.19
N GLY A 201 -18.65 17.90 -4.67
CA GLY A 201 -18.56 18.76 -3.49
C GLY A 201 -19.10 18.09 -2.21
N SER A 202 -19.04 16.77 -2.12
CA SER A 202 -19.53 16.00 -0.98
C SER A 202 -18.72 16.19 0.30
N LEU A 203 -17.54 16.82 0.18
CA LEU A 203 -16.57 16.99 1.26
C LEU A 203 -16.30 18.47 1.53
N ASP A 204 -16.24 18.85 2.80
CA ASP A 204 -15.75 20.18 3.20
C ASP A 204 -14.22 20.22 3.21
N LEU A 205 -13.63 20.75 2.14
CA LEU A 205 -12.18 20.89 1.98
C LEU A 205 -11.62 22.22 2.52
N SER A 206 -12.42 23.03 3.24
CA SER A 206 -11.99 24.36 3.72
C SER A 206 -10.76 24.34 4.63
N GLU A 207 -10.48 23.24 5.33
CA GLU A 207 -9.30 23.05 6.17
C GLU A 207 -8.25 22.11 5.54
N CYS A 208 -8.56 21.55 4.36
CA CYS A 208 -7.65 20.67 3.66
C CYS A 208 -6.43 21.47 3.16
N LYS A 209 -5.24 20.99 3.46
CA LYS A 209 -3.97 21.59 3.06
C LYS A 209 -3.33 20.89 1.88
N VAL A 210 -3.49 19.57 1.80
CA VAL A 210 -2.83 18.74 0.79
C VAL A 210 -3.81 17.70 0.24
N ILE A 211 -3.90 17.64 -1.07
CA ILE A 211 -4.50 16.51 -1.78
C ILE A 211 -3.37 15.68 -2.38
N TRP A 212 -3.36 14.38 -2.08
CA TRP A 212 -2.43 13.42 -2.65
C TRP A 212 -3.15 12.49 -3.61
N TRP A 213 -2.64 12.39 -4.84
CA TRP A 213 -2.99 11.36 -5.80
C TRP A 213 -1.76 10.56 -6.19
N HIS A 214 -1.77 9.27 -5.87
CA HIS A 214 -0.79 8.29 -6.33
C HIS A 214 -1.44 7.46 -7.43
N PHE A 215 -1.08 7.74 -8.69
CA PHE A 215 -1.70 7.07 -9.83
C PHE A 215 -0.76 6.03 -10.39
N HIS A 216 -1.09 4.77 -10.14
CA HIS A 216 -0.32 3.62 -10.60
C HIS A 216 -1.10 2.85 -11.66
N LYS A 217 -0.41 2.49 -12.74
CA LYS A 217 -0.93 1.61 -13.78
C LYS A 217 0.19 0.77 -14.38
N ASP A 218 0.05 -0.55 -14.30
CA ASP A 218 0.97 -1.49 -14.92
C ASP A 218 1.06 -1.25 -16.44
N GLY A 219 2.29 -1.31 -16.97
CA GLY A 219 2.55 -1.10 -18.39
C GLY A 219 2.44 0.35 -18.87
N GLY A 220 2.15 1.28 -17.96
CA GLY A 220 2.13 2.69 -18.25
C GLY A 220 0.87 3.22 -18.91
N VAL A 221 0.85 4.54 -19.11
CA VAL A 221 -0.22 5.28 -19.80
C VAL A 221 0.44 6.15 -20.85
N ASP A 222 -0.08 6.17 -22.07
CA ASP A 222 0.44 7.03 -23.13
C ASP A 222 0.28 8.50 -22.74
N GLY A 223 1.41 9.24 -22.70
CA GLY A 223 1.50 10.57 -22.11
C GLY A 223 0.50 11.59 -22.63
N LYS A 224 0.23 11.60 -23.92
CA LYS A 224 -0.66 12.61 -24.54
C LYS A 224 -2.13 12.49 -24.15
N ASP A 225 -2.59 11.27 -23.90
CA ASP A 225 -4.00 10.95 -23.62
C ASP A 225 -4.16 10.25 -22.27
N ALA A 226 -3.17 10.42 -21.39
CA ALA A 226 -3.06 9.63 -20.16
C ALA A 226 -4.34 9.66 -19.34
N PHE A 227 -4.91 10.84 -19.13
CA PHE A 227 -6.08 10.98 -18.28
C PHE A 227 -7.40 10.82 -19.04
N GLU A 228 -7.47 11.22 -20.31
CA GLU A 228 -8.69 11.03 -21.12
C GLU A 228 -9.08 9.55 -21.23
N LYS A 229 -8.08 8.65 -21.28
CA LYS A 229 -8.31 7.20 -21.41
C LYS A 229 -8.26 6.44 -20.09
N ALA A 230 -7.40 6.86 -19.18
CA ALA A 230 -7.09 6.07 -17.98
C ALA A 230 -7.70 6.65 -16.70
N ALA A 231 -8.06 7.93 -16.68
CA ALA A 231 -8.57 8.62 -15.50
C ALA A 231 -9.51 9.79 -15.86
N PRO A 232 -10.56 9.57 -16.68
CA PRO A 232 -11.49 10.65 -17.06
C PRO A 232 -12.17 11.29 -15.85
N GLU A 233 -12.40 10.55 -14.77
CA GLU A 233 -12.99 11.05 -13.51
C GLU A 233 -12.14 12.15 -12.88
N ALA A 234 -10.82 12.06 -13.00
CA ALA A 234 -9.90 13.09 -12.51
C ALA A 234 -10.04 14.40 -13.32
N LEU A 235 -10.29 14.30 -14.63
CA LEU A 235 -10.56 15.46 -15.49
C LEU A 235 -11.90 16.12 -15.18
N GLU A 236 -12.91 15.34 -14.84
CA GLU A 236 -14.22 15.84 -14.44
C GLU A 236 -14.18 16.62 -13.12
N ALA A 237 -13.23 16.32 -12.22
CA ALA A 237 -13.03 17.02 -10.95
C ALA A 237 -12.13 18.28 -11.07
N LEU A 238 -11.61 18.60 -12.26
CA LEU A 238 -10.71 19.75 -12.47
C LEU A 238 -11.24 21.10 -11.93
N PRO A 239 -12.51 21.46 -12.07
CA PRO A 239 -13.00 22.73 -11.52
C PRO A 239 -12.76 22.84 -10.02
N GLN A 240 -13.08 21.82 -9.24
CA GLN A 240 -12.95 21.79 -7.78
C GLN A 240 -11.47 21.76 -7.36
N LEU A 241 -10.65 21.01 -8.08
CA LEU A 241 -9.20 20.93 -7.83
C LEU A 241 -8.52 22.28 -8.13
N LYS A 242 -8.93 22.97 -9.21
CA LYS A 242 -8.43 24.32 -9.53
C LYS A 242 -8.82 25.35 -8.47
N ASP A 243 -10.04 25.28 -7.96
CA ASP A 243 -10.50 26.16 -6.88
C ASP A 243 -9.76 25.85 -5.58
N PHE A 244 -9.55 24.57 -5.24
CA PHE A 244 -8.73 24.17 -4.10
C PHE A 244 -7.31 24.76 -4.18
N TYR A 245 -6.64 24.62 -5.33
CA TYR A 245 -5.30 25.15 -5.55
C TYR A 245 -5.24 26.68 -5.42
N LYS A 246 -6.13 27.40 -6.09
CA LYS A 246 -6.20 28.88 -6.04
C LYS A 246 -6.43 29.42 -4.64
N ASN A 247 -7.11 28.66 -3.78
CA ASN A 247 -7.37 29.01 -2.39
C ASN A 247 -6.27 28.54 -1.42
N GLY A 248 -5.10 28.16 -1.94
CA GLY A 248 -3.92 27.84 -1.15
C GLY A 248 -3.76 26.37 -0.78
N GLY A 249 -4.59 25.49 -1.33
CA GLY A 249 -4.43 24.04 -1.23
C GLY A 249 -3.27 23.55 -2.06
N SER A 250 -2.47 22.62 -1.53
CA SER A 250 -1.28 22.08 -2.17
C SER A 250 -1.54 20.68 -2.71
N PHE A 251 -0.73 20.24 -3.68
CA PHE A 251 -0.82 18.91 -4.24
C PHE A 251 0.47 18.11 -4.04
N LEU A 252 0.30 16.83 -3.73
CA LEU A 252 1.30 15.80 -3.91
C LEU A 252 0.83 14.87 -5.03
N PHE A 253 1.52 14.88 -6.15
CA PHE A 253 1.27 13.97 -7.25
C PHE A 253 2.40 12.97 -7.37
N THR A 254 2.07 11.70 -7.44
CA THR A 254 3.07 10.65 -7.52
C THR A 254 2.77 9.67 -8.65
N ARG A 255 3.81 9.16 -9.29
CA ARG A 255 3.74 8.30 -10.47
C ARG A 255 3.07 9.06 -11.64
N TYR A 256 2.10 8.48 -12.34
CA TYR A 256 1.43 9.15 -13.47
C TYR A 256 0.57 10.34 -13.07
N ALA A 257 0.17 10.44 -11.81
CA ALA A 257 -0.52 11.64 -11.33
C ALA A 257 0.31 12.93 -11.50
N THR A 258 1.64 12.80 -11.65
CA THR A 258 2.56 13.93 -11.88
C THR A 258 2.30 14.69 -13.18
N ASN A 259 1.45 14.20 -14.06
CA ASN A 259 0.99 14.91 -15.25
C ASN A 259 -0.19 15.86 -14.96
N MET A 260 -0.81 15.77 -13.78
CA MET A 260 -1.96 16.58 -13.39
C MET A 260 -1.71 18.09 -13.34
N PRO A 261 -0.51 18.61 -12.99
CA PRO A 261 -0.21 20.03 -13.06
C PRO A 261 -0.47 20.66 -14.43
N SER A 262 -0.32 19.91 -15.51
CA SER A 262 -0.63 20.39 -16.87
C SER A 262 -2.14 20.53 -17.09
N GLU A 263 -2.96 19.59 -16.60
CA GLU A 263 -4.43 19.68 -16.68
C GLU A 263 -4.98 20.81 -15.79
N LEU A 264 -4.35 21.03 -14.65
CA LEU A 264 -4.71 22.10 -13.73
C LEU A 264 -4.30 23.49 -14.26
N GLY A 265 -3.41 23.58 -15.25
CA GLY A 265 -2.84 24.82 -15.74
C GLY A 265 -1.79 25.42 -14.80
N ILE A 266 -1.18 24.60 -13.94
CA ILE A 266 -0.08 24.98 -13.03
C ILE A 266 1.22 25.07 -13.83
N ALA A 267 1.51 24.10 -14.68
CA ALA A 267 2.66 24.15 -15.58
C ALA A 267 2.42 25.20 -16.68
N LYS A 268 3.42 26.05 -16.96
CA LYS A 268 3.32 27.13 -17.97
C LYS A 268 3.11 26.60 -19.39
N ASN A 269 3.60 25.39 -19.68
CA ASN A 269 3.41 24.72 -20.98
C ASN A 269 2.10 23.93 -21.08
N ALA A 270 1.13 24.14 -20.22
CA ALA A 270 -0.14 23.40 -20.15
C ALA A 270 -0.92 23.35 -21.47
N SER A 271 -0.76 24.35 -22.34
CA SER A 271 -1.39 24.42 -23.68
C SER A 271 -0.64 23.64 -24.75
N ASP A 272 0.63 23.29 -24.54
CA ASP A 272 1.43 22.53 -25.49
C ASP A 272 1.24 21.01 -25.27
N LYS A 273 0.35 20.43 -26.05
CA LYS A 273 -0.01 19.00 -25.92
C LYS A 273 1.15 18.03 -26.16
N ASP A 274 2.18 18.44 -26.86
CA ASP A 274 3.32 17.59 -27.17
C ASP A 274 4.38 17.56 -26.06
N LYS A 275 4.42 18.60 -25.23
CA LYS A 275 5.45 18.78 -24.19
C LYS A 275 4.93 18.82 -22.75
N ARG A 276 3.62 18.93 -22.58
CA ARG A 276 3.02 19.18 -21.23
C ARG A 276 3.13 18.02 -20.26
N TYR A 277 3.27 16.81 -20.77
CA TYR A 277 3.32 15.62 -19.93
C TYR A 277 4.73 15.09 -19.76
N GLY A 278 5.02 14.59 -18.57
CA GLY A 278 6.13 13.68 -18.38
C GLY A 278 5.90 12.43 -19.23
N MET A 279 6.88 12.06 -20.02
CA MET A 279 6.80 10.86 -20.84
C MET A 279 6.68 9.63 -19.96
N PRO A 280 5.75 8.71 -20.23
CA PRO A 280 5.75 7.41 -19.61
C PRO A 280 7.03 6.70 -20.04
N ASN A 281 7.76 6.18 -19.08
CA ASN A 281 8.96 5.43 -19.38
C ASN A 281 9.19 4.32 -18.37
N ASN A 282 9.82 3.26 -18.83
CA ASN A 282 10.39 2.24 -17.98
C ASN A 282 11.55 2.86 -17.21
N CYS A 283 11.63 2.68 -15.91
CA CYS A 283 12.89 2.87 -15.22
C CYS A 283 13.91 1.91 -15.79
N TRP A 284 15.04 2.43 -16.21
CA TRP A 284 16.16 1.60 -16.65
C TRP A 284 16.53 0.60 -15.55
N GLY A 285 16.57 -0.68 -15.92
CA GLY A 285 16.82 -1.74 -14.97
C GLY A 285 15.58 -2.26 -14.22
N GLN A 286 14.42 -1.77 -14.56
CA GLN A 286 13.15 -2.31 -14.12
C GLN A 286 13.01 -3.76 -14.50
N VAL A 287 12.57 -4.55 -13.57
CA VAL A 287 12.32 -5.97 -13.80
C VAL A 287 10.82 -6.16 -13.96
N GLU A 288 10.43 -6.69 -15.10
CA GLU A 288 9.03 -7.06 -15.33
C GLU A 288 8.55 -8.10 -14.32
N ALA A 289 7.24 -8.20 -14.13
CA ALA A 289 6.62 -9.01 -13.08
C ALA A 289 7.05 -10.48 -13.06
N ASP A 290 7.52 -11.01 -14.17
CA ASP A 290 7.96 -12.40 -14.36
C ASP A 290 9.48 -12.60 -14.42
N ALA A 291 10.26 -11.53 -14.27
CA ALA A 291 11.71 -11.65 -14.33
C ALA A 291 12.28 -12.34 -13.08
N GLU A 292 13.24 -13.21 -13.30
CA GLU A 292 13.87 -13.99 -12.22
C GLU A 292 14.75 -13.16 -11.31
N THR A 293 15.26 -12.01 -11.79
CA THR A 293 16.15 -11.12 -11.03
C THR A 293 15.60 -9.71 -10.99
N CYS A 294 15.38 -9.19 -9.78
CA CYS A 294 14.84 -7.85 -9.58
C CYS A 294 15.91 -6.75 -9.57
N GLY A 295 17.21 -7.10 -9.54
CA GLY A 295 18.28 -6.11 -9.52
C GLY A 295 18.21 -5.15 -8.33
N GLY A 296 18.66 -3.93 -8.53
CA GLY A 296 18.67 -2.88 -7.51
C GLY A 296 19.92 -2.93 -6.58
N PRO A 297 19.96 -2.11 -5.52
CA PRO A 297 18.90 -1.16 -5.16
C PRO A 297 18.73 -0.06 -6.22
N TRP A 298 17.50 0.45 -6.35
CA TRP A 298 17.16 1.50 -7.31
C TRP A 298 17.17 2.87 -6.67
N ASP A 299 17.69 3.87 -7.38
CA ASP A 299 17.87 5.22 -6.87
C ASP A 299 17.56 6.30 -7.92
N PHE A 300 17.51 7.53 -7.44
CA PHE A 300 17.59 8.74 -8.27
C PHE A 300 18.53 9.75 -7.62
N LYS A 301 19.05 10.70 -8.40
CA LYS A 301 20.04 11.69 -7.95
C LYS A 301 19.39 12.98 -7.47
N MET A 302 19.87 13.53 -6.34
CA MET A 302 19.43 14.81 -5.77
C MET A 302 20.28 16.00 -6.21
N THR A 303 21.02 15.90 -7.28
CA THR A 303 22.08 16.86 -7.65
C THR A 303 21.63 18.32 -7.51
N GLY A 304 22.30 19.06 -6.61
CA GLY A 304 22.03 20.48 -6.37
C GLY A 304 20.87 20.78 -5.41
N HIS A 305 20.15 19.76 -4.90
CA HIS A 305 18.94 19.93 -4.07
C HIS A 305 18.92 19.06 -2.82
N SER A 306 20.08 18.59 -2.37
CA SER A 306 20.19 17.69 -1.20
C SER A 306 19.73 18.33 0.13
N ASP A 307 19.58 19.64 0.17
CA ASP A 307 19.05 20.41 1.30
C ASP A 307 17.51 20.53 1.29
N HIS A 308 16.85 20.12 0.21
CA HIS A 308 15.39 20.17 0.13
C HIS A 308 14.73 19.34 1.23
N THR A 309 13.64 19.84 1.81
CA THR A 309 12.94 19.23 2.94
C THR A 309 12.56 17.77 2.69
N ILE A 310 12.18 17.40 1.47
CA ILE A 310 11.77 16.03 1.14
C ILE A 310 12.88 15.00 1.34
N TYR A 311 14.15 15.40 1.32
CA TYR A 311 15.32 14.54 1.42
C TYR A 311 15.89 14.43 2.85
N GLN A 312 15.21 15.03 3.84
CA GLN A 312 15.68 14.99 5.22
C GLN A 312 15.48 13.61 5.85
N ASN A 313 16.48 13.18 6.64
CA ASN A 313 16.43 11.96 7.44
C ASN A 313 16.25 10.65 6.64
N LEU A 314 16.59 10.65 5.35
CA LEU A 314 16.56 9.43 4.55
C LEU A 314 17.65 8.45 4.97
N VAL A 315 17.36 7.18 4.86
CA VAL A 315 18.36 6.11 4.96
C VAL A 315 19.33 6.23 3.80
N LYS A 316 20.60 6.46 4.11
CA LYS A 316 21.64 6.70 3.09
C LYS A 316 22.19 5.39 2.52
N GLY A 317 22.41 5.38 1.20
CA GLY A 317 23.16 4.36 0.50
C GLY A 317 24.64 4.74 0.32
N ASP A 318 25.28 4.06 -0.60
CA ASP A 318 26.72 4.23 -0.87
C ASP A 318 27.03 5.56 -1.57
N ASP A 319 26.09 6.09 -2.36
CA ASP A 319 26.21 7.42 -2.97
C ASP A 319 25.41 8.45 -2.17
N ALA A 320 26.11 9.41 -1.59
CA ALA A 320 25.53 10.47 -0.77
C ALA A 320 24.63 11.44 -1.56
N ASN A 321 24.74 11.47 -2.89
CA ASN A 321 23.93 12.31 -3.78
C ASN A 321 22.71 11.57 -4.33
N SER A 322 22.49 10.33 -3.92
CA SER A 322 21.38 9.50 -4.35
C SER A 322 20.34 9.31 -3.25
N VAL A 323 19.08 9.23 -3.67
CA VAL A 323 17.97 8.72 -2.88
C VAL A 323 17.67 7.30 -3.35
N TYR A 324 17.98 6.33 -2.50
CA TYR A 324 17.58 4.95 -2.73
C TYR A 324 16.15 4.76 -2.23
N THR A 325 15.28 4.22 -3.06
CA THR A 325 13.86 4.03 -2.77
C THR A 325 13.44 2.57 -2.78
N THR A 326 14.26 1.70 -3.36
CA THR A 326 14.03 0.26 -3.35
C THR A 326 15.30 -0.47 -2.92
N ASP A 327 15.12 -1.63 -2.31
CA ASP A 327 16.21 -2.50 -1.94
C ASP A 327 16.59 -3.43 -3.09
N LYS A 328 17.73 -4.13 -2.92
CA LYS A 328 18.11 -5.18 -3.84
C LYS A 328 17.02 -6.25 -3.86
N ASP A 329 16.72 -6.75 -5.05
CA ASP A 329 15.70 -7.75 -5.32
C ASP A 329 14.25 -7.30 -5.05
N TYR A 330 14.04 -6.01 -4.76
CA TYR A 330 12.71 -5.43 -4.76
C TYR A 330 12.17 -5.37 -6.19
N ARG A 331 10.98 -5.90 -6.40
CA ARG A 331 10.32 -5.87 -7.70
C ARG A 331 9.53 -4.58 -7.85
N ILE A 332 10.02 -3.69 -8.68
CA ILE A 332 9.34 -2.45 -9.03
C ILE A 332 8.42 -2.66 -10.23
N THR A 333 7.37 -1.86 -10.28
CA THR A 333 6.42 -1.88 -11.38
C THR A 333 6.73 -0.78 -12.39
N ASN A 334 6.32 -0.98 -13.64
CA ASN A 334 6.61 -0.07 -14.72
C ASN A 334 5.60 1.08 -14.79
N SER A 335 5.74 2.08 -13.92
CA SER A 335 4.81 3.20 -13.82
C SER A 335 5.55 4.51 -13.55
N THR A 336 6.40 4.90 -14.49
CA THR A 336 7.21 6.12 -14.38
C THR A 336 6.62 7.24 -15.22
N ALA A 337 6.59 8.46 -14.69
CA ALA A 337 6.42 9.69 -15.45
C ALA A 337 7.65 10.57 -15.23
N GLN A 338 8.31 10.95 -16.31
CA GLN A 338 9.55 11.71 -16.26
C GLN A 338 9.70 12.64 -17.46
N TYR A 339 10.44 13.72 -17.30
CA TYR A 339 10.79 14.59 -18.41
C TYR A 339 12.19 14.25 -18.92
N HIS A 340 12.29 13.85 -20.17
CA HIS A 340 13.58 13.62 -20.82
C HIS A 340 14.31 14.92 -21.09
N ILE A 341 15.62 14.91 -20.88
CA ILE A 341 16.53 16.00 -21.18
C ILE A 341 17.47 15.55 -22.29
N GLY A 342 17.52 16.34 -23.34
CA GLY A 342 18.21 16.02 -24.58
C GLY A 342 17.21 15.91 -25.74
N THR A 343 17.71 15.52 -26.90
CA THR A 343 16.90 15.45 -28.14
C THR A 343 16.18 14.13 -28.33
N ASP A 344 16.45 13.15 -27.49
CA ASP A 344 15.86 11.82 -27.60
C ASP A 344 14.47 11.80 -26.94
N TRP A 345 13.56 11.02 -27.50
CA TRP A 345 12.23 10.76 -26.96
C TRP A 345 11.33 12.01 -26.79
N GLY A 346 11.55 13.06 -27.57
CA GLY A 346 10.75 14.29 -27.50
C GLY A 346 10.99 15.11 -26.24
N GLY A 347 12.15 14.97 -25.61
CA GLY A 347 12.51 15.70 -24.40
C GLY A 347 12.83 17.16 -24.61
N TYR A 348 13.13 17.85 -23.51
CA TYR A 348 13.62 19.23 -23.52
C TYR A 348 15.10 19.26 -23.85
N ALA A 349 15.55 20.33 -24.53
CA ALA A 349 16.94 20.46 -24.96
C ALA A 349 17.94 20.40 -23.77
N ASP A 350 17.58 21.05 -22.68
CA ASP A 350 18.32 21.08 -21.43
C ASP A 350 17.43 21.43 -20.24
N TYR A 351 17.96 21.35 -19.02
CA TYR A 351 17.23 21.68 -17.79
C TYR A 351 16.79 23.15 -17.73
N ALA A 352 17.56 24.07 -18.28
CA ALA A 352 17.20 25.49 -18.28
C ALA A 352 15.99 25.74 -19.18
N THR A 353 15.92 25.11 -20.33
CA THR A 353 14.77 25.11 -21.23
C THR A 353 13.54 24.51 -20.55
N TRP A 354 13.68 23.38 -19.89
CA TRP A 354 12.57 22.76 -19.17
C TRP A 354 12.02 23.70 -18.07
N ARG A 355 12.89 24.32 -17.24
CA ARG A 355 12.48 25.28 -16.20
C ARG A 355 11.76 26.50 -16.79
N ALA A 356 12.29 27.04 -17.88
CA ALA A 356 11.72 28.20 -18.54
C ALA A 356 10.32 27.92 -19.14
N GLU A 357 10.18 26.76 -19.81
CA GLU A 357 8.94 26.38 -20.48
C GLU A 357 7.88 25.89 -19.50
N THR A 358 8.24 25.16 -18.45
CA THR A 358 7.27 24.62 -17.49
C THR A 358 7.01 25.51 -16.27
N GLY A 359 8.00 26.29 -15.87
CA GLY A 359 8.01 27.04 -14.59
C GLY A 359 8.32 26.15 -13.39
N GLY A 360 8.69 24.89 -13.60
CA GLY A 360 9.02 23.94 -12.54
C GLY A 360 10.44 24.11 -11.99
N ILE A 361 10.68 23.51 -10.85
CA ILE A 361 11.99 23.36 -10.20
C ILE A 361 12.30 21.86 -10.19
N ASP A 362 13.35 21.46 -10.88
CA ASP A 362 13.80 20.06 -10.92
C ASP A 362 14.56 19.71 -9.64
N LEU A 363 14.11 18.69 -8.95
CA LEU A 363 14.63 18.27 -7.62
C LEU A 363 15.37 16.95 -7.67
N GLY A 364 15.06 16.08 -8.63
CA GLY A 364 15.66 14.76 -8.73
C GLY A 364 15.74 14.22 -10.16
N TYR A 365 16.79 13.44 -10.44
CA TYR A 365 17.13 12.96 -11.77
C TYR A 365 17.29 11.45 -11.79
N GLY A 366 16.70 10.79 -12.78
CA GLY A 366 16.97 9.38 -13.07
C GLY A 366 18.40 9.12 -13.51
N GLY A 367 18.76 7.85 -13.65
CA GLY A 367 20.10 7.45 -14.10
C GLY A 367 20.49 7.92 -15.51
N ASP A 368 19.50 8.20 -16.34
CA ASP A 368 19.62 8.76 -17.68
C ASP A 368 19.63 10.31 -17.71
N GLY A 369 19.51 10.96 -16.56
CA GLY A 369 19.40 12.41 -16.45
C GLY A 369 17.98 12.96 -16.64
N ALA A 370 16.97 12.11 -16.83
CA ALA A 370 15.59 12.58 -16.90
C ALA A 370 15.13 13.15 -15.55
N ILE A 371 14.26 14.17 -15.57
CA ILE A 371 13.69 14.73 -14.35
C ILE A 371 12.59 13.80 -13.86
N VAL A 372 12.76 13.25 -12.67
CA VAL A 372 11.83 12.30 -12.02
C VAL A 372 11.20 12.85 -10.75
N VAL A 373 11.76 13.93 -10.17
CA VAL A 373 11.18 14.66 -9.03
C VAL A 373 11.26 16.15 -9.34
N TRP A 374 10.15 16.85 -9.21
CA TRP A 374 10.05 18.29 -9.45
C TRP A 374 8.93 18.93 -8.64
N GLU A 375 8.95 20.24 -8.56
CA GLU A 375 7.90 21.01 -7.91
C GLU A 375 7.49 22.26 -8.70
N PHE A 376 6.31 22.75 -8.39
CA PHE A 376 5.84 24.09 -8.75
C PHE A 376 5.63 24.87 -7.46
N PRO A 377 6.36 25.98 -7.24
CA PRO A 377 6.22 26.79 -6.03
C PRO A 377 4.87 27.50 -6.01
N ALA A 378 4.46 27.90 -4.82
CA ALA A 378 3.26 28.72 -4.66
C ALA A 378 3.40 30.07 -5.39
N GLU A 379 2.35 30.47 -6.11
CA GLU A 379 2.26 31.77 -6.76
C GLU A 379 1.02 32.55 -6.24
N GLY A 380 1.25 33.73 -5.67
CA GLY A 380 0.17 34.53 -5.10
C GLY A 380 -0.54 33.81 -3.93
N THR A 381 -1.81 33.49 -4.11
CA THR A 381 -2.61 32.76 -3.10
C THR A 381 -2.64 31.25 -3.31
N SER A 382 -2.03 30.75 -4.40
CA SER A 382 -2.05 29.33 -4.71
C SER A 382 -1.24 28.49 -3.71
N GLY A 383 -1.51 27.19 -3.70
CA GLY A 383 -0.67 26.24 -3.00
C GLY A 383 0.61 25.88 -3.76
N LYS A 384 1.36 24.94 -3.21
CA LYS A 384 2.52 24.30 -3.83
C LYS A 384 2.11 23.02 -4.53
N THR A 385 2.89 22.57 -5.49
CA THR A 385 2.70 21.25 -6.10
C THR A 385 4.02 20.50 -6.13
N LEU A 386 4.08 19.32 -5.54
CA LEU A 386 5.23 18.44 -5.55
C LEU A 386 4.92 17.20 -6.37
N CYS A 387 5.82 16.82 -7.26
CA CYS A 387 5.70 15.71 -8.19
C CYS A 387 6.83 14.71 -7.97
N ILE A 388 6.50 13.43 -7.79
CA ILE A 388 7.43 12.31 -7.69
C ILE A 388 7.02 11.27 -8.73
N GLY A 389 7.63 11.36 -9.92
CA GLY A 389 7.30 10.51 -11.08
C GLY A 389 8.17 9.27 -11.20
N SER A 390 9.19 9.10 -10.35
CA SER A 390 10.09 7.96 -10.40
C SER A 390 9.34 6.63 -10.27
N GLY A 391 9.61 5.69 -11.16
CA GLY A 391 9.13 4.31 -11.08
C GLY A 391 9.63 3.55 -9.86
N CYS A 392 10.72 4.03 -9.26
CA CYS A 392 11.25 3.47 -8.02
C CYS A 392 10.52 3.97 -6.75
N TYR A 393 9.55 4.86 -6.88
CA TYR A 393 8.67 5.27 -5.79
C TYR A 393 7.47 4.32 -5.71
N ASP A 394 7.73 3.10 -5.29
CA ASP A 394 6.80 1.96 -5.30
C ASP A 394 6.42 1.56 -3.87
N TRP A 395 5.13 1.54 -3.55
CA TRP A 395 4.64 1.26 -2.21
C TRP A 395 4.47 -0.21 -1.90
N TYR A 396 4.31 -1.04 -2.94
CA TYR A 396 4.06 -2.46 -2.80
C TYR A 396 4.98 -3.27 -3.70
N SER A 397 5.68 -4.27 -3.14
CA SER A 397 6.43 -5.27 -3.90
C SER A 397 5.75 -6.61 -3.82
N ILE A 398 5.66 -7.30 -4.96
CA ILE A 398 5.22 -8.70 -5.01
C ILE A 398 6.33 -9.68 -4.66
N ASN A 399 7.56 -9.22 -4.46
CA ASN A 399 8.68 -10.05 -4.04
C ASN A 399 8.79 -10.05 -2.51
N GLU A 400 8.44 -11.18 -1.89
CA GLU A 400 8.48 -11.37 -0.44
C GLU A 400 9.90 -11.50 0.16
N ASN A 401 10.93 -11.63 -0.70
CA ASN A 401 12.32 -11.85 -0.26
C ASN A 401 13.19 -10.60 -0.29
N TYR A 402 12.63 -9.41 -0.51
CA TYR A 402 13.41 -8.17 -0.51
C TYR A 402 13.79 -7.73 0.92
N THR A 403 14.86 -6.95 1.03
CA THR A 403 15.25 -6.28 2.26
C THR A 403 14.62 -4.89 2.32
N GLU A 404 14.04 -4.52 3.46
CA GLU A 404 13.30 -3.25 3.59
C GLU A 404 14.18 -2.03 3.97
N LYS A 405 15.48 -2.10 3.75
CA LYS A 405 16.40 -1.04 4.20
C LYS A 405 16.10 0.31 3.55
N TYR A 406 16.06 0.35 2.22
CA TYR A 406 15.87 1.61 1.46
C TYR A 406 14.41 1.88 1.15
N HIS A 407 13.57 0.86 1.07
CA HIS A 407 12.13 1.01 0.86
C HIS A 407 11.47 1.93 1.90
N ALA A 408 12.02 1.94 3.13
CA ALA A 408 11.60 2.88 4.19
C ALA A 408 11.69 4.36 3.76
N ASN A 409 12.56 4.70 2.79
CA ASN A 409 12.70 6.08 2.31
C ASN A 409 11.45 6.58 1.59
N ILE A 410 10.64 5.71 1.02
CA ILE A 410 9.36 6.11 0.40
C ILE A 410 8.44 6.73 1.45
N ALA A 411 8.27 6.06 2.59
CA ALA A 411 7.46 6.57 3.71
C ALA A 411 8.05 7.85 4.31
N ILE A 412 9.38 7.91 4.52
CA ILE A 412 10.07 9.08 5.07
C ILE A 412 9.91 10.27 4.12
N MET A 413 10.19 10.08 2.84
CA MET A 413 10.09 11.13 1.82
C MET A 413 8.65 11.63 1.68
N THR A 414 7.67 10.74 1.71
CA THR A 414 6.25 11.11 1.67
C THR A 414 5.85 11.91 2.91
N LYS A 415 6.30 11.51 4.11
CA LYS A 415 6.06 12.28 5.33
C LYS A 415 6.66 13.68 5.25
N ASN A 416 7.88 13.77 4.74
CA ASN A 416 8.56 15.06 4.53
C ASN A 416 7.81 15.90 3.49
N ALA A 417 7.28 15.29 2.42
CA ALA A 417 6.47 15.98 1.42
C ALA A 417 5.19 16.58 2.04
N PHE A 418 4.48 15.83 2.87
CA PHE A 418 3.33 16.37 3.60
C PHE A 418 3.72 17.53 4.51
N ASN A 419 4.79 17.38 5.29
CA ASN A 419 5.29 18.45 6.15
C ASN A 419 5.65 19.71 5.35
N TYR A 420 6.29 19.55 4.19
CA TYR A 420 6.65 20.64 3.29
C TYR A 420 5.44 21.36 2.69
N LEU A 421 4.45 20.56 2.23
CA LEU A 421 3.26 21.08 1.54
C LEU A 421 2.22 21.67 2.49
N MET A 422 2.13 21.20 3.72
CA MET A 422 1.22 21.71 4.76
C MET A 422 1.69 23.02 5.36
N ASN A 423 2.99 23.31 5.31
CA ASN A 423 3.58 24.55 5.81
C ASN A 423 3.68 25.59 4.67
N LYS A 424 3.11 26.78 4.92
CA LYS A 424 3.19 27.90 3.98
C LYS A 424 4.59 28.50 3.90
#